data_17163bbff2275569d7d1332b7a5a7a25
#
_entry.id   17163bbff2275569d7d1332b7a5a7a25
#
_cell.length_a   1.000
_cell.length_b   1.000
_cell.length_c   1.000
_cell.angle_alpha   90.00
_cell.angle_beta   90.00
_cell.angle_gamma   90.00
#
_symmetry.space_group_name_H-M   'P 1'
#
loop_
_entity.id
_entity.type
_entity.pdbx_description
1 polymer ?
#
loop_
_entity_poly.entity_id
_entity_poly.type
_entity_poly.pdbx_seq_one_letter_code
_entity_poly.pdbx_strand_id
1 'polypeptide(L)'
;ESMGRLYLLMQSYRNMDGLPEEWKDEIRTQIGYPQSKDNVLAGEPVADSWLVLHKQSRKVNDINTDIYWFYGKESRLFARYLSFAVAGTFSTENWIPGSAYKGALCFYNGTGTCRRALFRESVLAEENFVPACSPNLKQAAAVYRTAMLTNPFFEDVPLLVDDVRVARNGKDYTLLDNAGNAVRVAMPEETFIDILAITGGNPFASLVIVNGDIWELKSIWYNKEYHTWRDERN
;
A
#
# COMPACT_ATOMS: atom_id res chain seq x y z
N GLU A 1 0.09 -12.70 -18.11
CA GLU A 1 -0.12 -12.59 -16.64
C GLU A 1 -1.59 -12.82 -16.27
N SER A 2 -2.55 -12.13 -16.89
CA SER A 2 -3.99 -12.27 -16.62
C SER A 2 -4.57 -13.69 -16.84
N MET A 3 -4.10 -14.41 -17.89
CA MET A 3 -4.55 -15.77 -18.17
C MET A 3 -4.08 -16.79 -17.12
N GLY A 4 -2.84 -16.68 -16.64
CA GLY A 4 -2.33 -17.55 -15.59
C GLY A 4 -3.05 -17.33 -14.26
N ARG A 5 -3.34 -16.07 -13.94
CA ARG A 5 -4.09 -15.68 -12.75
C ARG A 5 -5.54 -16.20 -12.80
N LEU A 6 -6.21 -16.06 -13.95
CA LEU A 6 -7.55 -16.61 -14.15
C LEU A 6 -7.56 -18.14 -14.01
N TYR A 7 -6.58 -18.82 -14.61
CA TYR A 7 -6.44 -20.27 -14.48
C TYR A 7 -6.26 -20.69 -13.01
N LEU A 8 -5.37 -20.01 -12.28
CA LEU A 8 -5.14 -20.27 -10.87
C LEU A 8 -6.43 -20.07 -10.05
N LEU A 9 -7.18 -18.99 -10.30
CA LEU A 9 -8.45 -18.71 -9.63
C LEU A 9 -9.50 -19.81 -9.91
N MET A 10 -9.60 -20.27 -11.15
CA MET A 10 -10.49 -21.36 -11.52
C MET A 10 -10.12 -22.68 -10.80
N GLN A 11 -8.84 -23.01 -10.71
CA GLN A 11 -8.37 -24.20 -10.00
C GLN A 11 -8.62 -24.09 -8.49
N SER A 12 -8.35 -22.92 -7.90
CA SER A 12 -8.62 -22.66 -6.49
C SER A 12 -10.12 -22.77 -6.16
N TYR A 13 -10.98 -22.26 -7.03
CA TYR A 13 -12.44 -22.37 -6.87
C TYR A 13 -12.93 -23.83 -6.93
N ARG A 14 -12.39 -24.63 -7.85
CA ARG A 14 -12.74 -26.05 -7.98
C ARG A 14 -12.35 -26.88 -6.75
N ASN A 15 -11.28 -26.48 -6.07
CA ASN A 15 -10.74 -27.19 -4.92
C ASN A 15 -11.06 -26.48 -3.60
N MET A 16 -12.06 -25.60 -3.58
CA MET A 16 -12.35 -24.70 -2.46
C MET A 16 -12.65 -25.42 -1.15
N ASP A 17 -13.29 -26.59 -1.21
CA ASP A 17 -13.67 -27.35 0.00
C ASP A 17 -12.46 -27.78 0.85
N GLY A 18 -11.32 -28.01 0.23
CA GLY A 18 -10.07 -28.38 0.91
C GLY A 18 -9.24 -27.20 1.43
N LEU A 19 -9.67 -25.95 1.20
CA LEU A 19 -8.91 -24.78 1.59
C LEU A 19 -9.35 -24.24 2.97
N PRO A 20 -8.42 -23.58 3.72
CA PRO A 20 -8.77 -22.82 4.92
C PRO A 20 -9.80 -21.72 4.62
N GLU A 21 -10.62 -21.31 5.59
CA GLU A 21 -11.68 -20.31 5.39
C GLU A 21 -11.14 -18.96 4.89
N GLU A 22 -9.98 -18.52 5.35
CA GLU A 22 -9.34 -17.29 4.88
C GLU A 22 -9.07 -17.29 3.37
N TRP A 23 -8.68 -18.45 2.82
CA TRP A 23 -8.48 -18.63 1.38
C TRP A 23 -9.81 -18.73 0.62
N LYS A 24 -10.83 -19.35 1.21
CA LYS A 24 -12.17 -19.36 0.62
C LYS A 24 -12.73 -17.95 0.49
N ASP A 25 -12.53 -17.12 1.52
CA ASP A 25 -12.96 -15.73 1.51
C ASP A 25 -12.16 -14.89 0.49
N GLU A 26 -10.87 -15.16 0.34
CA GLU A 26 -10.06 -14.53 -0.71
C GLU A 26 -10.59 -14.87 -2.11
N ILE A 27 -10.82 -16.15 -2.39
CA ILE A 27 -11.35 -16.61 -3.68
C ILE A 27 -12.74 -15.98 -3.93
N ARG A 28 -13.63 -15.97 -2.94
CA ARG A 28 -14.94 -15.31 -3.04
C ARG A 28 -14.79 -13.83 -3.40
N THR A 29 -13.87 -13.14 -2.75
CA THR A 29 -13.58 -11.73 -3.04
C THR A 29 -13.09 -11.54 -4.48
N GLN A 30 -12.18 -12.38 -4.96
CA GLN A 30 -11.62 -12.32 -6.32
C GLN A 30 -12.67 -12.58 -7.42
N ILE A 31 -13.71 -13.40 -7.13
CA ILE A 31 -14.81 -13.65 -8.06
C ILE A 31 -16.01 -12.71 -7.87
N GLY A 32 -15.86 -11.69 -6.98
CA GLY A 32 -16.83 -10.59 -6.85
C GLY A 32 -17.92 -10.78 -5.78
N TYR A 33 -17.79 -11.73 -4.86
CA TYR A 33 -18.70 -11.81 -3.72
C TYR A 33 -18.44 -10.67 -2.74
N PRO A 34 -19.43 -9.79 -2.50
CA PRO A 34 -19.23 -8.64 -1.62
C PRO A 34 -19.29 -9.08 -0.15
N GLN A 35 -18.42 -8.47 0.65
CA GLN A 35 -18.56 -8.47 2.11
C GLN A 35 -19.26 -7.16 2.51
N SER A 36 -20.34 -7.25 3.29
CA SER A 36 -21.06 -6.06 3.74
C SER A 36 -20.20 -5.24 4.72
N LYS A 37 -20.33 -3.92 4.68
CA LYS A 37 -19.63 -3.03 5.63
C LYS A 37 -19.99 -3.37 7.09
N ASP A 38 -21.26 -3.68 7.35
CA ASP A 38 -21.75 -4.00 8.70
C ASP A 38 -21.07 -5.25 9.25
N ASN A 39 -20.92 -6.30 8.42
CA ASN A 39 -20.23 -7.52 8.83
C ASN A 39 -18.74 -7.26 9.12
N VAL A 40 -18.08 -6.42 8.32
CA VAL A 40 -16.68 -6.04 8.55
C VAL A 40 -16.54 -5.25 9.86
N LEU A 41 -17.41 -4.27 10.10
CA LEU A 41 -17.39 -3.45 11.31
C LEU A 41 -17.81 -4.23 12.58
N ALA A 42 -18.54 -5.32 12.44
CA ALA A 42 -18.86 -6.24 13.53
C ALA A 42 -17.67 -7.15 13.91
N GLY A 43 -16.66 -7.28 13.03
CA GLY A 43 -15.48 -8.10 13.27
C GLY A 43 -14.57 -7.55 14.37
N GLU A 44 -13.55 -8.31 14.74
CA GLU A 44 -12.57 -7.90 15.76
C GLU A 44 -11.71 -6.74 15.25
N PRO A 45 -11.70 -5.59 15.94
CA PRO A 45 -10.92 -4.43 15.51
C PRO A 45 -9.47 -4.51 15.99
N VAL A 46 -8.56 -3.98 15.20
CA VAL A 46 -7.17 -3.75 15.59
C VAL A 46 -7.02 -2.28 15.97
N ALA A 47 -6.87 -2.01 17.26
CA ALA A 47 -6.62 -0.68 17.79
C ALA A 47 -5.13 -0.36 17.69
N ASP A 48 -4.79 0.76 17.04
CA ASP A 48 -3.40 1.20 16.85
C ASP A 48 -3.34 2.71 16.56
N SER A 49 -2.12 3.23 16.43
CA SER A 49 -1.83 4.51 15.79
C SER A 49 -1.48 4.24 14.32
N TRP A 50 -2.36 4.64 13.41
CA TRP A 50 -2.27 4.35 11.99
C TRP A 50 -1.70 5.54 11.21
N LEU A 51 -0.50 5.39 10.66
CA LEU A 51 0.13 6.41 9.79
C LEU A 51 -0.44 6.30 8.38
N VAL A 52 -0.88 7.42 7.82
CA VAL A 52 -1.27 7.51 6.41
C VAL A 52 -0.01 7.57 5.55
N LEU A 53 0.33 6.47 4.91
CA LEU A 53 1.53 6.35 4.09
C LEU A 53 1.43 7.06 2.75
N HIS A 54 0.23 7.04 2.14
CA HIS A 54 -0.03 7.62 0.82
C HIS A 54 -1.52 7.67 0.53
N LYS A 55 -1.93 8.62 -0.31
CA LYS A 55 -3.26 8.72 -0.90
C LYS A 55 -3.13 8.70 -2.41
N GLN A 56 -3.88 7.83 -3.08
CA GLN A 56 -4.02 7.80 -4.52
C GLN A 56 -5.48 8.04 -4.90
N SER A 57 -5.73 8.96 -5.82
CA SER A 57 -7.07 9.20 -6.37
C SER A 57 -7.13 8.63 -7.78
N ARG A 58 -8.18 7.86 -8.07
CA ARG A 58 -8.46 7.31 -9.40
C ARG A 58 -9.89 7.68 -9.78
N LYS A 59 -10.08 8.05 -11.05
CA LYS A 59 -11.41 8.25 -11.61
C LYS A 59 -11.68 7.15 -12.64
N VAL A 60 -12.73 6.37 -12.40
CA VAL A 60 -13.19 5.36 -13.36
C VAL A 60 -14.65 5.65 -13.66
N ASN A 61 -14.95 6.01 -14.90
CA ASN A 61 -16.24 6.55 -15.31
C ASN A 61 -16.60 7.80 -14.45
N ASP A 62 -17.77 7.78 -13.79
CA ASP A 62 -18.23 8.86 -12.92
C ASP A 62 -17.97 8.61 -11.42
N ILE A 63 -17.16 7.60 -11.09
CA ILE A 63 -16.82 7.26 -9.72
C ILE A 63 -15.39 7.69 -9.43
N ASN A 64 -15.24 8.60 -8.47
CA ASN A 64 -13.95 8.93 -7.89
C ASN A 64 -13.65 7.93 -6.75
N THR A 65 -12.50 7.30 -6.80
CA THR A 65 -12.05 6.37 -5.77
C THR A 65 -10.76 6.89 -5.16
N ASP A 66 -10.81 7.21 -3.87
CA ASP A 66 -9.63 7.52 -3.08
C ASP A 66 -9.16 6.25 -2.37
N ILE A 67 -7.90 5.90 -2.56
CA ILE A 67 -7.24 4.76 -1.94
C ILE A 67 -6.21 5.31 -0.97
N TYR A 68 -6.33 4.94 0.31
CA TYR A 68 -5.38 5.30 1.35
C TYR A 68 -4.64 4.06 1.81
N TRP A 69 -3.32 4.17 1.96
CA TRP A 69 -2.49 3.15 2.58
C TRP A 69 -2.15 3.59 4.01
N PHE A 70 -2.34 2.68 4.94
CA PHE A 70 -2.05 2.89 6.34
C PHE A 70 -1.02 1.88 6.84
N TYR A 71 -0.28 2.29 7.88
CA TYR A 71 0.65 1.45 8.59
C TYR A 71 0.45 1.61 10.10
N GLY A 72 0.23 0.51 10.82
CA GLY A 72 0.06 0.47 12.25
C GLY A 72 1.39 0.54 12.98
N LYS A 73 1.50 1.42 13.97
CA LYS A 73 2.72 1.67 14.73
C LYS A 73 3.19 0.44 15.52
N GLU A 74 2.28 -0.15 16.28
CA GLU A 74 2.58 -1.30 17.15
C GLU A 74 2.33 -2.63 16.43
N SER A 75 1.20 -2.74 15.72
CA SER A 75 0.82 -3.94 14.98
C SER A 75 1.72 -4.23 13.77
N ARG A 76 2.36 -3.19 13.21
CA ARG A 76 3.14 -3.25 11.96
C ARG A 76 2.36 -3.78 10.76
N LEU A 77 1.05 -3.74 10.85
CA LEU A 77 0.16 -4.16 9.77
C LEU A 77 -0.01 -3.04 8.74
N PHE A 78 -0.11 -3.44 7.49
CA PHE A 78 -0.59 -2.55 6.44
C PHE A 78 -2.10 -2.68 6.28
N ALA A 79 -2.76 -1.57 6.02
CA ALA A 79 -4.18 -1.55 5.69
C ALA A 79 -4.43 -0.66 4.47
N ARG A 80 -5.45 -1.01 3.68
CA ARG A 80 -5.91 -0.22 2.53
C ARG A 80 -7.36 0.16 2.74
N TYR A 81 -7.64 1.46 2.76
CA TYR A 81 -8.98 2.00 2.82
C TYR A 81 -9.40 2.53 1.45
N LEU A 82 -10.60 2.18 1.01
CA LEU A 82 -11.17 2.66 -0.24
C LEU A 82 -12.39 3.52 0.05
N SER A 83 -12.33 4.77 -0.37
CA SER A 83 -13.44 5.71 -0.33
C SER A 83 -13.96 5.94 -1.74
N PHE A 84 -15.27 5.88 -1.92
CA PHE A 84 -15.94 6.05 -3.20
C PHE A 84 -16.83 7.30 -3.14
N ALA A 85 -16.67 8.19 -4.11
CA ALA A 85 -17.53 9.34 -4.29
C ALA A 85 -18.10 9.34 -5.72
N VAL A 86 -19.42 9.42 -5.85
CA VAL A 86 -20.07 9.62 -7.14
C VAL A 86 -19.88 11.08 -7.56
N ALA A 87 -19.83 11.36 -8.86
CA ALA A 87 -19.66 12.71 -9.38
C ALA A 87 -20.64 13.71 -8.72
N GLY A 88 -20.09 14.78 -8.16
CA GLY A 88 -20.85 15.80 -7.42
C GLY A 88 -21.00 15.55 -5.91
N THR A 89 -20.48 14.45 -5.38
CA THR A 89 -20.39 14.21 -3.93
C THR A 89 -18.93 14.25 -3.47
N PHE A 90 -18.72 14.70 -2.23
CA PHE A 90 -17.39 14.65 -1.60
C PHE A 90 -17.31 13.43 -0.68
N SER A 91 -16.13 12.82 -0.64
CA SER A 91 -15.84 11.83 0.41
C SER A 91 -15.93 12.51 1.77
N THR A 92 -16.66 11.90 2.70
CA THR A 92 -16.75 12.39 4.09
C THR A 92 -15.46 12.15 4.88
N GLU A 93 -14.60 11.29 4.37
CA GLU A 93 -13.38 10.86 5.05
C GLU A 93 -12.16 11.40 4.28
N ASN A 94 -11.34 12.18 4.98
CA ASN A 94 -10.16 12.78 4.40
C ASN A 94 -9.00 12.69 5.39
N TRP A 95 -8.22 11.62 5.27
CA TRP A 95 -6.99 11.47 6.03
C TRP A 95 -5.82 12.16 5.32
N ILE A 96 -5.00 12.83 6.11
CA ILE A 96 -3.85 13.60 5.60
C ILE A 96 -2.64 12.69 5.48
N PRO A 97 -2.06 12.47 4.28
CA PRO A 97 -0.81 11.73 4.13
C PRO A 97 0.31 12.28 5.02
N GLY A 98 1.06 11.38 5.65
CA GLY A 98 2.11 11.72 6.62
C GLY A 98 1.61 11.97 8.05
N SER A 99 0.28 12.00 8.26
CA SER A 99 -0.30 12.13 9.61
C SER A 99 -0.72 10.79 10.17
N ALA A 100 -0.63 10.65 11.49
CA ALA A 100 -1.09 9.47 12.21
C ALA A 100 -2.48 9.69 12.81
N TYR A 101 -3.26 8.62 12.89
CA TYR A 101 -4.60 8.61 13.48
C TYR A 101 -4.71 7.47 14.48
N LYS A 102 -5.09 7.78 15.72
CA LYS A 102 -5.47 6.75 16.68
C LYS A 102 -6.84 6.23 16.34
N GLY A 103 -7.00 4.90 16.24
CA GLY A 103 -8.29 4.33 15.87
C GLY A 103 -8.26 2.81 15.77
N ALA A 104 -9.44 2.26 15.51
CA ALA A 104 -9.67 0.83 15.42
C ALA A 104 -10.06 0.45 13.98
N LEU A 105 -9.19 -0.30 13.31
CA LEU A 105 -9.44 -0.84 11.98
C LEU A 105 -10.05 -2.24 12.04
N CYS A 106 -11.15 -2.43 11.33
CA CYS A 106 -11.76 -3.72 11.06
C CYS A 106 -11.38 -4.15 9.63
N PHE A 107 -10.74 -5.31 9.51
CA PHE A 107 -10.25 -5.82 8.23
C PHE A 107 -11.30 -6.65 7.52
N TYR A 108 -11.41 -6.48 6.20
CA TYR A 108 -12.10 -7.43 5.35
C TYR A 108 -11.43 -8.80 5.44
N ASN A 109 -12.22 -9.87 5.38
CA ASN A 109 -11.69 -11.22 5.34
C ASN A 109 -10.85 -11.41 4.08
N GLY A 110 -9.91 -12.33 4.15
CA GLY A 110 -8.98 -12.66 3.08
C GLY A 110 -7.56 -12.80 3.57
N THR A 111 -6.67 -13.13 2.66
CA THR A 111 -5.24 -13.28 2.90
C THR A 111 -4.47 -12.07 2.38
N GLY A 112 -3.20 -11.94 2.74
CA GLY A 112 -2.31 -10.90 2.22
C GLY A 112 -1.85 -9.89 3.25
N THR A 113 -0.79 -9.18 2.88
CA THR A 113 -0.03 -8.28 3.78
C THR A 113 -0.65 -6.89 3.91
N CYS A 114 -1.51 -6.48 2.97
CA CYS A 114 -2.17 -5.18 2.98
C CYS A 114 -3.66 -5.33 2.64
N ARG A 115 -4.44 -5.81 3.61
CA ARG A 115 -5.87 -6.05 3.42
C ARG A 115 -6.66 -4.75 3.41
N ARG A 116 -7.80 -4.79 2.73
CA ARG A 116 -8.79 -3.71 2.84
C ARG A 116 -9.34 -3.67 4.26
N ALA A 117 -9.58 -2.44 4.77
CA ALA A 117 -10.09 -2.23 6.11
C ALA A 117 -11.04 -1.04 6.16
N LEU A 118 -11.82 -0.96 7.24
CA LEU A 118 -12.68 0.16 7.58
C LEU A 118 -12.35 0.65 8.99
N PHE A 119 -12.31 1.95 9.19
CA PHE A 119 -12.27 2.50 10.54
C PHE A 119 -13.63 2.35 11.21
N ARG A 120 -13.64 1.85 12.44
CA ARG A 120 -14.80 1.96 13.31
C ARG A 120 -14.90 3.38 13.87
N GLU A 121 -13.74 3.91 14.28
CA GLU A 121 -13.54 5.29 14.73
C GLU A 121 -12.08 5.69 14.50
N SER A 122 -11.82 6.97 14.27
CA SER A 122 -10.47 7.48 14.17
C SER A 122 -10.40 8.93 14.59
N VAL A 123 -9.33 9.31 15.27
CA VAL A 123 -9.01 10.68 15.66
C VAL A 123 -7.56 11.00 15.29
N LEU A 124 -7.29 12.23 14.86
CA LEU A 124 -5.93 12.67 14.57
C LEU A 124 -5.04 12.48 15.80
N ALA A 125 -3.88 11.85 15.64
CA ALA A 125 -2.92 11.69 16.72
C ALA A 125 -2.15 13.00 16.96
N GLU A 126 -1.69 13.21 18.18
CA GLU A 126 -0.90 14.40 18.55
C GLU A 126 0.50 14.38 17.92
N GLU A 127 1.05 13.17 17.73
CA GLU A 127 2.39 12.97 17.19
C GLU A 127 2.39 12.00 16.02
N ASN A 128 3.17 12.32 15.01
CA ASN A 128 3.47 11.43 13.89
C ASN A 128 4.69 10.55 14.23
N PHE A 129 4.90 9.50 13.44
CA PHE A 129 6.05 8.62 13.58
C PHE A 129 6.62 8.24 12.20
N VAL A 130 7.88 7.84 12.18
CA VAL A 130 8.49 7.22 11.00
C VAL A 130 8.22 5.72 11.07
N PRO A 131 7.68 5.10 10.02
CA PRO A 131 7.36 3.68 10.03
C PRO A 131 8.62 2.82 10.10
N ALA A 132 8.50 1.60 10.63
CA ALA A 132 9.59 0.64 10.59
C ALA A 132 9.82 0.14 9.17
N CYS A 133 11.03 0.32 8.66
CA CYS A 133 11.41 -0.01 7.29
C CYS A 133 12.32 -1.23 7.22
N SER A 134 12.30 -1.92 6.07
CA SER A 134 13.33 -2.90 5.71
C SER A 134 14.67 -2.16 5.54
N PRO A 135 15.78 -2.64 6.11
CA PRO A 135 17.04 -1.90 6.14
C PRO A 135 17.76 -1.81 4.78
N ASN A 136 17.28 -2.53 3.78
CA ASN A 136 17.83 -2.51 2.41
C ASN A 136 16.85 -3.12 1.39
N LEU A 137 17.15 -2.92 0.11
CA LEU A 137 16.33 -3.41 -1.02
C LEU A 137 16.23 -4.94 -1.08
N LYS A 138 17.27 -5.67 -0.68
CA LYS A 138 17.26 -7.14 -0.67
C LYS A 138 16.22 -7.68 0.32
N GLN A 139 16.15 -7.09 1.52
CA GLN A 139 15.15 -7.49 2.52
C GLN A 139 13.74 -7.06 2.09
N ALA A 140 13.57 -5.87 1.51
CA ALA A 140 12.29 -5.45 0.95
C ALA A 140 11.79 -6.40 -0.16
N ALA A 141 12.69 -6.82 -1.07
CA ALA A 141 12.36 -7.83 -2.08
C ALA A 141 11.99 -9.20 -1.49
N ALA A 142 12.59 -9.58 -0.35
CA ALA A 142 12.20 -10.79 0.37
C ALA A 142 10.79 -10.68 0.98
N VAL A 143 10.41 -9.50 1.53
CA VAL A 143 9.05 -9.21 2.00
C VAL A 143 8.06 -9.31 0.84
N TYR A 144 8.36 -8.71 -0.32
CA TYR A 144 7.54 -8.83 -1.52
C TYR A 144 7.32 -10.28 -1.94
N ARG A 145 8.40 -11.07 -2.02
CA ARG A 145 8.32 -12.49 -2.37
C ARG A 145 7.43 -13.26 -1.40
N THR A 146 7.56 -13.02 -0.10
CA THR A 146 6.70 -13.66 0.91
C THR A 146 5.24 -13.26 0.71
N ALA A 147 4.95 -11.98 0.43
CA ALA A 147 3.60 -11.51 0.14
C ALA A 147 2.98 -12.24 -1.07
N MET A 148 3.75 -12.40 -2.15
CA MET A 148 3.30 -13.13 -3.36
C MET A 148 3.09 -14.62 -3.12
N LEU A 149 3.91 -15.25 -2.27
CA LEU A 149 3.73 -16.66 -1.88
C LEU A 149 2.49 -16.84 -0.98
N THR A 150 2.19 -15.83 -0.16
CA THR A 150 1.01 -15.85 0.72
C THR A 150 -0.27 -15.59 -0.07
N ASN A 151 -0.26 -14.65 -1.02
CA ASN A 151 -1.42 -14.35 -1.85
C ASN A 151 -1.00 -13.91 -3.26
N PRO A 152 -1.03 -14.81 -4.25
CA PRO A 152 -0.65 -14.49 -5.63
C PRO A 152 -1.66 -13.60 -6.35
N PHE A 153 -2.83 -13.33 -5.76
CA PHE A 153 -3.85 -12.44 -6.30
C PHE A 153 -3.66 -10.98 -5.87
N PHE A 154 -2.70 -10.71 -5.01
CA PHE A 154 -2.41 -9.36 -4.55
C PHE A 154 -1.80 -8.51 -5.66
N GLU A 155 -2.30 -7.28 -5.87
CA GLU A 155 -1.82 -6.42 -6.95
C GLU A 155 -0.84 -5.35 -6.47
N ASP A 156 -1.15 -4.67 -5.38
CA ASP A 156 -0.40 -3.51 -4.91
C ASP A 156 0.22 -3.82 -3.53
N VAL A 157 1.48 -4.26 -3.50
CA VAL A 157 2.20 -4.58 -2.26
C VAL A 157 2.99 -3.37 -1.78
N PRO A 158 2.63 -2.75 -0.63
CA PRO A 158 3.42 -1.69 -0.06
C PRO A 158 4.70 -2.24 0.59
N LEU A 159 5.83 -1.62 0.30
CA LEU A 159 7.12 -1.91 0.90
C LEU A 159 7.69 -0.63 1.51
N LEU A 160 8.15 -0.73 2.74
CA LEU A 160 8.90 0.32 3.41
C LEU A 160 10.38 -0.05 3.39
N VAL A 161 11.21 0.83 2.84
CA VAL A 161 12.64 0.59 2.65
C VAL A 161 13.43 1.78 3.16
N ASP A 162 14.42 1.53 4.01
CA ASP A 162 15.32 2.54 4.54
C ASP A 162 16.64 2.58 3.76
N ASP A 163 17.40 3.66 3.98
CA ASP A 163 18.78 3.86 3.50
C ASP A 163 18.92 3.72 1.97
N VAL A 164 17.95 4.25 1.23
CA VAL A 164 17.97 4.26 -0.24
C VAL A 164 18.20 5.65 -0.81
N ARG A 165 18.76 5.70 -2.01
CA ARG A 165 18.96 6.91 -2.82
C ARG A 165 18.33 6.72 -4.19
N VAL A 166 17.92 7.82 -4.81
CA VAL A 166 17.51 7.81 -6.22
C VAL A 166 18.70 8.08 -7.13
N ALA A 167 18.74 7.39 -8.25
CA ALA A 167 19.66 7.65 -9.34
C ALA A 167 18.93 7.62 -10.68
N ARG A 168 19.49 8.30 -11.68
CA ARG A 168 18.99 8.32 -13.04
C ARG A 168 20.03 7.74 -13.99
N ASN A 169 19.59 6.84 -14.86
CA ASN A 169 20.39 6.33 -15.97
C ASN A 169 19.59 6.50 -17.28
N GLY A 170 19.93 7.54 -18.02
CA GLY A 170 19.15 7.92 -19.21
C GLY A 170 17.72 8.33 -18.86
N LYS A 171 16.76 7.50 -19.27
CA LYS A 171 15.32 7.70 -19.00
C LYS A 171 14.83 6.89 -17.81
N ASP A 172 15.64 6.02 -17.25
CA ASP A 172 15.25 5.11 -16.17
C ASP A 172 15.67 5.65 -14.81
N TYR A 173 14.82 5.48 -13.83
CA TYR A 173 15.08 5.80 -12.43
C TYR A 173 15.32 4.53 -11.64
N THR A 174 16.21 4.61 -10.68
CA THR A 174 16.66 3.48 -9.87
C THR A 174 16.76 3.88 -8.42
N LEU A 175 16.26 3.04 -7.51
CA LEU A 175 16.61 3.09 -6.10
C LEU A 175 17.87 2.25 -5.88
N LEU A 176 18.81 2.81 -5.10
CA LEU A 176 20.09 2.20 -4.75
C LEU A 176 20.19 2.16 -3.23
N ASP A 177 20.63 1.05 -2.66
CA ASP A 177 21.00 0.98 -1.24
C ASP A 177 22.51 0.99 -1.04
N ASN A 178 22.94 1.18 0.21
CA ASN A 178 24.38 1.19 0.55
C ASN A 178 25.05 -0.20 0.43
N ALA A 179 24.28 -1.28 0.30
CA ALA A 179 24.78 -2.62 0.06
C ALA A 179 25.05 -2.94 -1.42
N GLY A 180 24.80 -1.94 -2.31
CA GLY A 180 24.99 -2.09 -3.76
C GLY A 180 23.82 -2.77 -4.48
N ASN A 181 22.69 -3.00 -3.81
CA ASN A 181 21.49 -3.47 -4.50
C ASN A 181 20.81 -2.31 -5.22
N ALA A 182 20.20 -2.62 -6.37
CA ALA A 182 19.52 -1.64 -7.20
C ALA A 182 18.19 -2.21 -7.70
N VAL A 183 17.16 -1.37 -7.77
CA VAL A 183 15.88 -1.70 -8.39
C VAL A 183 15.37 -0.55 -9.21
N ARG A 184 14.86 -0.85 -10.41
CA ARG A 184 14.21 0.14 -11.27
C ARG A 184 12.90 0.57 -10.64
N VAL A 185 12.66 1.89 -10.60
CA VAL A 185 11.42 2.46 -10.07
C VAL A 185 10.76 3.38 -11.09
N ALA A 186 9.44 3.35 -11.10
CA ALA A 186 8.65 4.30 -11.87
C ALA A 186 8.38 5.54 -11.02
N MET A 187 8.70 6.71 -11.58
CA MET A 187 8.35 8.02 -11.04
C MET A 187 8.37 9.07 -12.14
N PRO A 188 7.61 10.18 -12.01
CA PRO A 188 7.76 11.36 -12.87
C PRO A 188 9.14 12.02 -12.72
N GLU A 189 9.60 12.74 -13.76
CA GLU A 189 10.87 13.48 -13.70
C GLU A 189 10.84 14.57 -12.62
N GLU A 190 9.71 15.24 -12.45
CA GLU A 190 9.50 16.26 -11.43
C GLU A 190 9.72 15.68 -10.02
N THR A 191 9.14 14.52 -9.75
CA THR A 191 9.35 13.79 -8.47
C THR A 191 10.83 13.48 -8.23
N PHE A 192 11.57 13.06 -9.26
CA PHE A 192 13.00 12.82 -9.13
C PHE A 192 13.77 14.08 -8.76
N ILE A 193 13.45 15.22 -9.40
CA ILE A 193 14.09 16.52 -9.12
C ILE A 193 13.76 16.98 -7.69
N ASP A 194 12.49 16.86 -7.28
CA ASP A 194 12.05 17.21 -5.93
C ASP A 194 12.80 16.40 -4.86
N ILE A 195 12.93 15.07 -5.07
CA ILE A 195 13.67 14.22 -4.14
C ILE A 195 15.13 14.69 -4.02
N LEU A 196 15.79 15.01 -5.13
CA LEU A 196 17.16 15.53 -5.10
C LEU A 196 17.25 16.89 -4.38
N ALA A 197 16.28 17.77 -4.60
CA ALA A 197 16.23 19.07 -3.93
C ALA A 197 16.03 18.92 -2.41
N ILE A 198 15.18 17.99 -1.97
CA ILE A 198 14.89 17.73 -0.56
C ILE A 198 16.09 17.03 0.12
N THR A 199 16.63 15.99 -0.51
CA THR A 199 17.61 15.10 0.12
C THR A 199 19.07 15.51 -0.12
N GLY A 200 19.33 16.33 -1.15
CA GLY A 200 20.70 16.61 -1.60
C GLY A 200 21.45 15.36 -2.06
N GLY A 201 20.73 14.30 -2.48
CA GLY A 201 21.31 13.01 -2.84
C GLY A 201 21.68 12.11 -1.64
N ASN A 202 21.35 12.51 -0.42
CA ASN A 202 21.52 11.69 0.78
C ASN A 202 20.47 10.56 0.86
N PRO A 203 20.75 9.49 1.65
CA PRO A 203 19.81 8.40 1.83
C PRO A 203 18.55 8.85 2.57
N PHE A 204 17.45 8.16 2.28
CA PHE A 204 16.13 8.39 2.89
C PHE A 204 15.37 7.08 3.07
N ALA A 205 14.35 7.09 3.93
CA ALA A 205 13.36 6.02 4.00
C ALA A 205 12.24 6.27 2.98
N SER A 206 11.69 5.21 2.40
CA SER A 206 10.71 5.31 1.32
C SER A 206 9.56 4.33 1.45
N LEU A 207 8.40 4.73 0.94
CA LEU A 207 7.31 3.85 0.56
C LEU A 207 7.39 3.57 -0.93
N VAL A 208 7.44 2.30 -1.26
CA VAL A 208 7.32 1.82 -2.64
C VAL A 208 6.09 0.91 -2.73
N ILE A 209 5.27 1.08 -3.74
CA ILE A 209 4.17 0.16 -4.05
C ILE A 209 4.59 -0.69 -5.24
N VAL A 210 4.54 -2.00 -5.08
CA VAL A 210 4.97 -2.96 -6.09
C VAL A 210 3.77 -3.66 -6.70
N ASN A 211 3.67 -3.57 -8.03
CA ASN A 211 2.66 -4.26 -8.82
C ASN A 211 3.35 -5.04 -9.95
N GLY A 212 3.43 -6.36 -9.80
CA GLY A 212 4.22 -7.21 -10.68
C GLY A 212 5.69 -6.82 -10.68
N ASP A 213 6.23 -6.41 -11.84
CA ASP A 213 7.62 -5.98 -12.00
C ASP A 213 7.81 -4.46 -11.83
N ILE A 214 6.72 -3.72 -11.56
CA ILE A 214 6.75 -2.27 -11.47
C ILE A 214 6.84 -1.87 -9.99
N TRP A 215 7.92 -1.18 -9.64
CA TRP A 215 8.12 -0.55 -8.34
C TRP A 215 7.83 0.94 -8.48
N GLU A 216 6.88 1.48 -7.74
CA GLU A 216 6.49 2.88 -7.79
C GLU A 216 6.84 3.57 -6.48
N LEU A 217 7.70 4.57 -6.54
CA LEU A 217 8.01 5.41 -5.38
C LEU A 217 6.84 6.36 -5.11
N LYS A 218 6.29 6.32 -3.90
CA LYS A 218 5.08 7.06 -3.52
C LYS A 218 5.33 8.17 -2.50
N SER A 219 6.15 7.92 -1.51
CA SER A 219 6.51 8.90 -0.48
C SER A 219 7.87 8.59 0.11
N ILE A 220 8.48 9.59 0.75
CA ILE A 220 9.76 9.45 1.45
C ILE A 220 9.69 10.09 2.84
N TRP A 221 10.59 9.65 3.70
CA TRP A 221 10.92 10.30 4.97
C TRP A 221 12.38 10.70 4.95
N TYR A 222 12.65 12.00 5.05
CA TYR A 222 13.99 12.54 5.15
C TYR A 222 14.08 13.44 6.37
N ASN A 223 15.08 13.24 7.23
CA ASN A 223 15.20 13.93 8.53
C ASN A 223 13.93 13.87 9.41
N LYS A 224 13.20 12.72 9.34
CA LYS A 224 11.90 12.47 10.00
C LYS A 224 10.73 13.27 9.42
N GLU A 225 10.93 14.08 8.41
CA GLU A 225 9.88 14.79 7.69
C GLU A 225 9.33 13.94 6.56
N TYR A 226 8.01 13.94 6.42
CA TYR A 226 7.28 13.20 5.38
C TYR A 226 7.11 14.05 4.13
N HIS A 227 7.39 13.47 2.97
CA HIS A 227 7.20 14.09 1.67
C HIS A 227 6.47 13.12 0.74
N THR A 228 5.50 13.63 -0.03
CA THR A 228 4.73 12.88 -1.02
C THR A 228 4.40 13.75 -2.21
N TRP A 229 4.10 13.13 -3.33
CA TRP A 229 3.73 13.79 -4.57
C TRP A 229 2.33 13.35 -4.98
N ARG A 230 1.63 14.20 -5.73
CA ARG A 230 0.31 13.84 -6.28
C ARG A 230 0.48 12.76 -7.34
N ASP A 231 -0.35 11.75 -7.28
CA ASP A 231 -0.45 10.75 -8.35
C ASP A 231 -1.25 11.37 -9.51
N GLU A 232 -0.56 11.82 -10.56
CA GLU A 232 -1.18 12.45 -11.74
C GLU A 232 -1.72 11.40 -12.75
N ARG A 233 -2.06 10.21 -12.33
CA ARG A 233 -2.74 9.26 -13.21
C ARG A 233 -4.22 9.58 -13.30
N ASN A 234 -4.57 10.46 -14.26
CA ASN A 234 -5.90 10.60 -14.84
C ASN A 234 -6.16 9.52 -15.90
#